data_1afbffc585f8e81c418eaccfc63f2c20
#
_entry.id   1afbffc585f8e81c418eaccfc63f2c20
#
_cell.length_a   1.000
_cell.length_b   1.000
_cell.length_c   1.000
_cell.angle_alpha   90.00
_cell.angle_beta   90.00
_cell.angle_gamma   90.00
#
_symmetry.space_group_name_H-M   'P 1'
#
loop_
_entity.id
_entity.type
_entity.pdbx_description
1 polymer ?
#
loop_
_entity_poly.entity_id
_entity_poly.type
_entity_poly.pdbx_seq_one_letter_code
_entity_poly.pdbx_strand_id
1 'polypeptide(L)'
;MQTNLLKPKTINVEQLSANRAKVTLEPFERGYGHTLGNALRRVLLSSMVGHAATEVTIAGVLHEYSSIDGVQEDVVNILLNLKGVVFKLHNRDEVTLSLRKDGTGPVTAADIQTPHDVEIINPEHVIVNLSHGGKIDMQIKVENGRGYVPGNIRRYGDESSKSIGRIVLDASFSPVKRVSYTVESARVEQRTDLDKLVLEIETNGAVTAEDAVRASAKILVEQLAVFAQLEGNELPDFNAPVQRSAQQFDPILLRPVDELELTVRSANCLKAENIYYIGDLIQRSENELLKTPNLGRKSLNEIKEVLASRGLTLGMRLESWPPVGLDKH
;
A
#
# COMPACT_ATOMS: atom_id res chain seq x y z
N MET A 1 34.05 -22.07 5.30
CA MET A 1 33.75 -20.61 5.28
C MET A 1 32.24 -20.46 5.12
N GLN A 2 31.57 -19.78 6.02
CA GLN A 2 30.14 -19.50 5.86
C GLN A 2 29.98 -18.46 4.73
N THR A 3 29.41 -18.87 3.62
CA THR A 3 29.12 -18.02 2.44
C THR A 3 27.84 -17.19 2.60
N ASN A 4 27.07 -17.43 3.65
CA ASN A 4 25.82 -16.72 3.90
C ASN A 4 26.08 -15.41 4.66
N LEU A 5 25.59 -14.30 4.10
CA LEU A 5 25.60 -13.01 4.76
C LEU A 5 24.78 -13.03 6.05
N LEU A 6 25.32 -12.41 7.08
CA LEU A 6 24.60 -12.26 8.35
C LEU A 6 23.40 -11.32 8.13
N LYS A 7 22.24 -11.75 8.62
CA LYS A 7 21.03 -10.92 8.65
C LYS A 7 20.81 -10.44 10.08
N PRO A 8 20.35 -9.20 10.28
CA PRO A 8 20.00 -8.71 11.62
C PRO A 8 18.92 -9.59 12.23
N LYS A 9 19.15 -10.01 13.47
CA LYS A 9 18.24 -10.87 14.21
C LYS A 9 17.33 -10.08 15.15
N THR A 10 17.79 -8.90 15.54
CA THR A 10 17.13 -8.05 16.54
C THR A 10 16.87 -6.67 15.97
N ILE A 11 15.65 -6.20 16.13
CA ILE A 11 15.26 -4.81 15.91
C ILE A 11 14.85 -4.29 17.28
N ASN A 12 15.57 -3.31 17.79
CA ASN A 12 15.22 -2.63 19.04
C ASN A 12 14.71 -1.24 18.71
N VAL A 13 13.51 -0.91 19.22
CA VAL A 13 12.89 0.41 19.06
C VAL A 13 12.81 1.05 20.42
N GLU A 14 13.57 2.12 20.61
CA GLU A 14 13.58 2.95 21.81
C GLU A 14 12.83 4.26 21.53
N GLN A 15 11.71 4.46 22.21
CA GLN A 15 10.93 5.69 22.08
C GLN A 15 11.60 6.82 22.90
N LEU A 16 12.06 7.86 22.22
CA LEU A 16 12.70 9.02 22.84
C LEU A 16 11.69 10.11 23.21
N SER A 17 10.63 10.27 22.41
CA SER A 17 9.49 11.15 22.66
C SER A 17 8.27 10.68 21.90
N ALA A 18 7.12 11.35 22.04
CA ALA A 18 5.88 10.98 21.34
C ALA A 18 6.08 10.78 19.82
N ASN A 19 6.91 11.62 19.19
CA ASN A 19 7.11 11.63 17.73
C ASN A 19 8.55 11.30 17.32
N ARG A 20 9.42 10.86 18.24
CA ARG A 20 10.82 10.56 17.96
C ARG A 20 11.20 9.21 18.54
N ALA A 21 11.77 8.36 17.72
CA ALA A 21 12.28 7.06 18.14
C ALA A 21 13.67 6.77 17.57
N LYS A 22 14.39 5.92 18.28
CA LYS A 22 15.69 5.36 17.88
C LYS A 22 15.49 3.89 17.56
N VAL A 23 15.78 3.51 16.33
CA VAL A 23 15.68 2.15 15.83
C VAL A 23 17.09 1.59 15.65
N THR A 24 17.40 0.52 16.35
CA THR A 24 18.70 -0.14 16.31
C THR A 24 18.56 -1.51 15.65
N LEU A 25 19.41 -1.78 14.66
CA LEU A 25 19.45 -3.04 13.93
C LEU A 25 20.88 -3.58 13.95
N GLU A 26 21.02 -4.81 14.40
CA GLU A 26 22.30 -5.51 14.47
C GLU A 26 22.12 -7.05 14.42
N PRO A 27 23.13 -7.83 13.99
CA PRO A 27 24.34 -7.41 13.32
C PRO A 27 24.18 -7.35 11.80
N PHE A 28 24.98 -6.52 11.13
CA PHE A 28 25.20 -6.53 9.70
C PHE A 28 26.64 -6.87 9.35
N GLU A 29 26.88 -7.38 8.16
CA GLU A 29 28.23 -7.45 7.60
C GLU A 29 28.78 -6.04 7.38
N ARG A 30 30.10 -5.89 7.48
CA ARG A 30 30.79 -4.62 7.34
C ARG A 30 30.42 -3.89 6.05
N GLY A 31 30.03 -2.63 6.16
CA GLY A 31 29.61 -1.73 5.07
C GLY A 31 28.10 -1.74 4.80
N TYR A 32 27.37 -2.78 5.18
CA TYR A 32 25.91 -2.84 4.98
C TYR A 32 25.15 -1.82 5.83
N GLY A 33 25.68 -1.48 7.01
CA GLY A 33 25.10 -0.43 7.84
C GLY A 33 24.97 0.90 7.10
N HIS A 34 26.01 1.34 6.41
CA HIS A 34 25.99 2.57 5.60
C HIS A 34 25.09 2.45 4.37
N THR A 35 25.16 1.33 3.66
CA THR A 35 24.35 1.11 2.45
C THR A 35 22.85 1.15 2.78
N LEU A 36 22.42 0.38 3.77
CA LEU A 36 21.00 0.31 4.16
C LEU A 36 20.56 1.57 4.90
N GLY A 37 21.40 2.13 5.77
CA GLY A 37 21.09 3.36 6.50
C GLY A 37 20.85 4.54 5.55
N ASN A 38 21.69 4.72 4.54
CA ASN A 38 21.48 5.77 3.54
C ASN A 38 20.26 5.50 2.66
N ALA A 39 20.05 4.26 2.22
CA ALA A 39 18.88 3.89 1.40
C ALA A 39 17.57 4.13 2.16
N LEU A 40 17.47 3.63 3.40
CA LEU A 40 16.29 3.83 4.25
C LEU A 40 16.05 5.32 4.56
N ARG A 41 17.11 6.06 4.90
CA ARG A 41 17.00 7.51 5.14
C ARG A 41 16.41 8.24 3.94
N ARG A 42 16.88 7.95 2.73
CA ARG A 42 16.37 8.58 1.50
C ARG A 42 14.91 8.23 1.25
N VAL A 43 14.53 6.97 1.37
CA VAL A 43 13.14 6.52 1.16
C VAL A 43 12.22 7.12 2.23
N LEU A 44 12.62 7.12 3.50
CA LEU A 44 11.86 7.73 4.59
C LEU A 44 11.55 9.20 4.35
N LEU A 45 12.48 9.98 3.79
CA LEU A 45 12.30 11.42 3.55
C LEU A 45 11.52 11.73 2.26
N SER A 46 11.64 10.88 1.22
CA SER A 46 11.13 11.21 -0.12
C SER A 46 9.91 10.42 -0.56
N SER A 47 9.71 9.21 -0.02
CA SER A 47 8.78 8.26 -0.66
C SER A 47 7.60 7.86 0.23
N MET A 48 7.56 8.33 1.47
CA MET A 48 6.47 8.06 2.38
C MET A 48 5.20 8.79 1.94
N VAL A 49 4.08 8.09 2.02
CA VAL A 49 2.75 8.67 1.76
C VAL A 49 2.29 9.43 3.00
N GLY A 50 1.72 10.60 2.79
CA GLY A 50 1.10 11.40 3.82
C GLY A 50 0.01 12.29 3.26
N HIS A 51 -0.56 13.15 4.10
CA HIS A 51 -1.70 13.98 3.77
C HIS A 51 -1.38 15.43 4.08
N ALA A 52 -1.81 16.34 3.20
CA ALA A 52 -1.59 17.77 3.39
C ALA A 52 -2.75 18.59 2.79
N ALA A 53 -2.95 19.78 3.34
CA ALA A 53 -3.82 20.77 2.73
C ALA A 53 -3.17 21.26 1.42
N THR A 54 -3.93 21.19 0.31
CA THR A 54 -3.46 21.50 -1.04
C THR A 54 -4.10 22.75 -1.60
N GLU A 55 -5.33 23.04 -1.17
CA GLU A 55 -6.11 24.19 -1.62
C GLU A 55 -6.96 24.72 -0.48
N VAL A 56 -7.16 26.04 -0.50
CA VAL A 56 -8.04 26.72 0.43
C VAL A 56 -8.89 27.74 -0.30
N THR A 57 -10.15 27.82 0.09
CA THR A 57 -11.04 28.90 -0.31
C THR A 57 -11.55 29.58 0.96
N ILE A 58 -11.35 30.89 1.08
CA ILE A 58 -11.77 31.68 2.25
C ILE A 58 -12.84 32.67 1.78
N ALA A 59 -13.96 32.74 2.51
CA ALA A 59 -15.05 33.66 2.16
C ALA A 59 -14.58 35.11 2.17
N GLY A 60 -14.82 35.85 1.06
CA GLY A 60 -14.40 37.24 0.91
C GLY A 60 -12.94 37.45 0.51
N VAL A 61 -12.16 36.37 0.30
CA VAL A 61 -10.76 36.47 -0.11
C VAL A 61 -10.59 35.98 -1.55
N LEU A 62 -9.92 36.79 -2.37
CA LEU A 62 -9.69 36.49 -3.81
C LEU A 62 -8.24 36.02 -4.06
N HIS A 63 -7.29 36.46 -3.24
CA HIS A 63 -5.87 36.14 -3.41
C HIS A 63 -5.15 36.11 -2.05
N GLU A 64 -3.99 35.51 -2.00
CA GLU A 64 -3.18 35.30 -0.81
C GLU A 64 -2.66 36.59 -0.12
N TYR A 65 -2.58 37.70 -0.84
CA TYR A 65 -2.07 38.98 -0.32
C TYR A 65 -3.16 39.89 0.24
N SER A 66 -4.22 39.32 0.80
CA SER A 66 -5.33 40.06 1.40
C SER A 66 -5.29 40.01 2.92
N SER A 67 -5.99 40.89 3.56
CA SER A 67 -6.33 40.87 4.99
C SER A 67 -7.83 40.62 5.16
N ILE A 68 -8.22 40.10 6.31
CA ILE A 68 -9.63 39.84 6.66
C ILE A 68 -9.97 40.70 7.86
N ASP A 69 -11.09 41.44 7.76
CA ASP A 69 -11.54 42.28 8.88
C ASP A 69 -11.85 41.46 10.11
N GLY A 70 -11.31 41.89 11.26
CA GLY A 70 -11.46 41.19 12.53
C GLY A 70 -10.57 39.96 12.71
N VAL A 71 -9.59 39.73 11.83
CA VAL A 71 -8.56 38.69 11.92
C VAL A 71 -7.21 39.36 12.17
N GLN A 72 -6.39 38.80 13.05
CA GLN A 72 -5.09 39.39 13.39
C GLN A 72 -4.02 39.10 12.34
N GLU A 73 -4.05 37.90 11.77
CA GLU A 73 -3.11 37.43 10.77
C GLU A 73 -3.59 37.83 9.36
N ASP A 74 -2.66 38.08 8.47
CA ASP A 74 -2.93 38.16 7.03
C ASP A 74 -3.17 36.75 6.45
N VAL A 75 -3.72 36.70 5.25
CA VAL A 75 -4.06 35.43 4.60
C VAL A 75 -2.81 34.56 4.41
N VAL A 76 -1.64 35.13 4.07
CA VAL A 76 -0.40 34.37 3.92
C VAL A 76 -0.03 33.66 5.22
N ASN A 77 -0.13 34.32 6.37
CA ASN A 77 0.16 33.73 7.67
C ASN A 77 -0.86 32.65 8.04
N ILE A 78 -2.15 32.84 7.72
CA ILE A 78 -3.18 31.81 7.90
C ILE A 78 -2.81 30.55 7.09
N LEU A 79 -2.40 30.71 5.82
CA LEU A 79 -1.99 29.59 4.97
C LEU A 79 -0.73 28.88 5.50
N LEU A 80 0.24 29.63 6.02
CA LEU A 80 1.45 29.07 6.64
C LEU A 80 1.09 28.29 7.91
N ASN A 81 0.21 28.80 8.75
CA ASN A 81 -0.26 28.11 9.95
C ASN A 81 -1.03 26.82 9.56
N LEU A 82 -1.88 26.89 8.54
CA LEU A 82 -2.61 25.73 8.04
C LEU A 82 -1.70 24.60 7.54
N LYS A 83 -0.54 24.93 6.95
CA LYS A 83 0.49 23.94 6.58
C LYS A 83 1.08 23.20 7.79
N GLY A 84 0.94 23.74 8.98
CA GLY A 84 1.35 23.11 10.24
C GLY A 84 0.34 22.08 10.77
N VAL A 85 -0.89 22.07 10.26
CA VAL A 85 -1.91 21.09 10.65
C VAL A 85 -1.59 19.73 10.04
N VAL A 86 -1.60 18.69 10.87
CA VAL A 86 -1.30 17.32 10.47
C VAL A 86 -2.58 16.55 10.32
N PHE A 87 -2.91 16.21 9.07
CA PHE A 87 -4.08 15.42 8.70
C PHE A 87 -3.73 13.96 8.52
N LYS A 88 -4.68 13.07 8.81
CA LYS A 88 -4.63 11.65 8.52
C LYS A 88 -5.96 11.23 7.93
N LEU A 89 -5.94 10.78 6.67
CA LEU A 89 -7.10 10.26 5.97
C LEU A 89 -7.11 8.73 6.03
N HIS A 90 -8.29 8.17 6.23
CA HIS A 90 -8.50 6.73 6.22
C HIS A 90 -9.31 6.36 4.98
N ASN A 91 -8.73 5.52 4.09
CA ASN A 91 -9.38 4.98 2.89
C ASN A 91 -9.94 6.02 1.90
N ARG A 92 -9.36 7.22 1.87
CA ARG A 92 -9.70 8.27 0.91
C ARG A 92 -8.45 8.93 0.35
N ASP A 93 -8.53 9.34 -0.91
CA ASP A 93 -7.46 10.05 -1.60
C ASP A 93 -7.56 11.55 -1.40
N GLU A 94 -8.78 12.08 -1.29
CA GLU A 94 -9.04 13.51 -1.09
C GLU A 94 -10.30 13.76 -0.26
N VAL A 95 -10.35 14.92 0.39
CA VAL A 95 -11.51 15.40 1.15
C VAL A 95 -11.52 16.91 1.20
N THR A 96 -12.70 17.52 1.19
CA THR A 96 -12.88 18.95 1.47
C THR A 96 -13.48 19.11 2.85
N LEU A 97 -12.76 19.83 3.72
CA LEU A 97 -13.12 20.11 5.10
C LEU A 97 -13.60 21.56 5.22
N SER A 98 -14.50 21.85 6.15
CA SER A 98 -14.96 23.20 6.45
C SER A 98 -14.52 23.63 7.83
N LEU A 99 -14.13 24.91 7.95
CA LEU A 99 -13.87 25.56 9.21
C LEU A 99 -14.68 26.85 9.28
N ARG A 100 -15.55 26.96 10.29
CA ARG A 100 -16.35 28.14 10.55
C ARG A 100 -16.28 28.47 12.02
N LYS A 101 -15.88 29.70 12.31
CA LYS A 101 -15.85 30.21 13.69
C LYS A 101 -16.11 31.71 13.71
N ASP A 102 -16.97 32.12 14.63
CA ASP A 102 -17.29 33.52 14.92
C ASP A 102 -16.92 33.82 16.36
N GLY A 103 -16.52 35.05 16.64
CA GLY A 103 -16.22 35.49 18.01
C GLY A 103 -14.79 35.98 18.17
N THR A 104 -14.31 36.00 19.41
CA THR A 104 -12.94 36.46 19.77
C THR A 104 -12.13 35.31 20.30
N GLY A 105 -10.88 35.19 19.89
CA GLY A 105 -9.93 34.20 20.39
C GLY A 105 -9.29 33.34 19.34
N PRO A 106 -8.49 32.36 19.73
CA PRO A 106 -7.79 31.49 18.79
C PRO A 106 -8.75 30.51 18.09
N VAL A 107 -8.54 30.34 16.81
CA VAL A 107 -9.12 29.26 16.01
C VAL A 107 -8.07 28.19 15.85
N THR A 108 -8.36 27.00 16.31
CA THR A 108 -7.43 25.89 16.31
C THR A 108 -7.82 24.85 15.29
N ALA A 109 -6.94 23.89 15.04
CA ALA A 109 -7.22 22.77 14.15
C ALA A 109 -8.43 21.92 14.63
N ALA A 110 -8.72 21.92 15.94
CA ALA A 110 -9.91 21.26 16.49
C ALA A 110 -11.25 21.87 16.01
N ASP A 111 -11.24 23.14 15.57
CA ASP A 111 -12.43 23.81 15.04
C ASP A 111 -12.77 23.38 13.60
N ILE A 112 -11.90 22.61 12.93
CA ILE A 112 -12.17 22.06 11.60
C ILE A 112 -13.20 20.94 11.73
N GLN A 113 -14.25 21.02 10.92
CA GLN A 113 -15.27 19.98 10.88
C GLN A 113 -14.74 18.77 10.09
N THR A 114 -14.50 17.67 10.79
CA THR A 114 -13.96 16.44 10.22
C THR A 114 -15.02 15.35 10.14
N PRO A 115 -15.16 14.65 9.00
CA PRO A 115 -15.93 13.41 8.93
C PRO A 115 -15.18 12.27 9.67
N HIS A 116 -15.84 11.13 9.89
CA HIS A 116 -15.30 10.00 10.67
C HIS A 116 -14.00 9.38 10.11
N ASP A 117 -13.73 9.59 8.85
CA ASP A 117 -12.58 9.07 8.11
C ASP A 117 -11.40 10.07 8.04
N VAL A 118 -11.48 11.19 8.77
CA VAL A 118 -10.41 12.19 8.88
C VAL A 118 -10.08 12.43 10.33
N GLU A 119 -8.79 12.31 10.65
CA GLU A 119 -8.24 12.56 11.98
C GLU A 119 -7.24 13.73 11.91
N ILE A 120 -7.29 14.63 12.88
CA ILE A 120 -6.32 15.70 13.07
C ILE A 120 -5.42 15.32 14.25
N ILE A 121 -4.13 15.19 13.98
CA ILE A 121 -3.16 14.70 14.99
C ILE A 121 -2.77 15.79 15.99
N ASN A 122 -2.78 17.05 15.58
CA ASN A 122 -2.42 18.21 16.41
C ASN A 122 -3.59 19.21 16.56
N PRO A 123 -4.67 18.85 17.24
CA PRO A 123 -5.89 19.66 17.33
C PRO A 123 -5.67 21.03 18.00
N GLU A 124 -4.64 21.16 18.82
CA GLU A 124 -4.28 22.40 19.55
C GLU A 124 -3.58 23.43 18.66
N HIS A 125 -3.18 23.05 17.43
CA HIS A 125 -2.45 23.95 16.55
C HIS A 125 -3.31 25.15 16.14
N VAL A 126 -2.83 26.37 16.44
CA VAL A 126 -3.53 27.62 16.15
C VAL A 126 -3.38 27.94 14.67
N ILE A 127 -4.50 28.17 13.99
CA ILE A 127 -4.55 28.55 12.57
C ILE A 127 -4.63 30.08 12.45
N VAL A 128 -5.50 30.72 13.27
CA VAL A 128 -5.76 32.13 13.20
C VAL A 128 -6.30 32.66 14.54
N ASN A 129 -6.06 33.93 14.86
CA ASN A 129 -6.61 34.62 16.01
C ASN A 129 -7.67 35.63 15.58
N LEU A 130 -8.89 35.48 16.10
CA LEU A 130 -9.99 36.41 15.82
C LEU A 130 -10.02 37.53 16.86
N SER A 131 -10.17 38.75 16.36
CA SER A 131 -10.42 39.95 17.16
C SER A 131 -11.91 40.12 17.45
N HIS A 132 -12.31 41.15 18.15
CA HIS A 132 -13.71 41.39 18.46
C HIS A 132 -14.57 41.55 17.20
N GLY A 133 -15.60 40.70 17.06
CA GLY A 133 -16.47 40.67 15.89
C GLY A 133 -15.85 39.99 14.67
N GLY A 134 -14.65 39.39 14.82
CA GLY A 134 -14.04 38.62 13.76
C GLY A 134 -14.80 37.35 13.45
N LYS A 135 -14.77 36.95 12.18
CA LYS A 135 -15.33 35.67 11.70
C LYS A 135 -14.44 35.11 10.61
N ILE A 136 -14.38 33.79 10.57
CA ILE A 136 -13.70 33.08 9.50
C ILE A 136 -14.60 31.95 8.98
N ASP A 137 -14.67 31.83 7.65
CA ASP A 137 -15.33 30.72 6.95
C ASP A 137 -14.40 30.27 5.82
N MET A 138 -13.86 29.05 5.92
CA MET A 138 -12.95 28.53 4.92
C MET A 138 -13.25 27.07 4.58
N GLN A 139 -12.96 26.72 3.35
CA GLN A 139 -12.94 25.34 2.87
C GLN A 139 -11.51 24.93 2.57
N ILE A 140 -11.11 23.77 3.06
CA ILE A 140 -9.75 23.25 3.00
C ILE A 140 -9.80 21.92 2.25
N LYS A 141 -9.15 21.84 1.10
CA LYS A 141 -8.96 20.59 0.37
C LYS A 141 -7.71 19.89 0.91
N VAL A 142 -7.86 18.66 1.37
CA VAL A 142 -6.77 17.80 1.86
C VAL A 142 -6.66 16.64 0.90
N GLU A 143 -5.44 16.32 0.47
CA GLU A 143 -5.15 15.23 -0.45
C GLU A 143 -4.04 14.34 0.10
N ASN A 144 -3.95 13.11 -0.40
CA ASN A 144 -2.81 12.26 -0.19
C ASN A 144 -1.71 12.55 -1.23
N GLY A 145 -0.47 12.26 -0.86
CA GLY A 145 0.65 12.44 -1.78
C GLY A 145 1.97 11.99 -1.17
N ARG A 146 3.06 12.27 -1.88
CA ARG A 146 4.44 11.94 -1.46
C ARG A 146 5.36 13.13 -1.62
N GLY A 147 6.26 13.30 -0.64
CA GLY A 147 7.29 14.32 -0.69
C GLY A 147 6.73 15.73 -0.67
N TYR A 148 7.30 16.64 -1.46
CA TYR A 148 6.91 18.04 -1.56
C TYR A 148 6.45 18.36 -2.98
N VAL A 149 5.27 18.97 -3.08
CA VAL A 149 4.70 19.39 -4.36
C VAL A 149 4.42 20.90 -4.32
N PRO A 150 5.14 21.71 -5.12
CA PRO A 150 4.91 23.15 -5.22
C PRO A 150 3.53 23.49 -5.79
N GLY A 151 2.87 24.51 -5.25
CA GLY A 151 1.55 24.95 -5.68
C GLY A 151 1.50 25.48 -7.13
N ASN A 152 2.61 26.04 -7.65
CA ASN A 152 2.69 26.49 -9.02
C ASN A 152 2.50 25.35 -10.04
N ILE A 153 3.03 24.15 -9.78
CA ILE A 153 2.86 23.00 -10.65
C ILE A 153 1.38 22.59 -10.73
N ARG A 154 0.66 22.69 -9.62
CA ARG A 154 -0.78 22.40 -9.55
C ARG A 154 -1.65 23.43 -10.25
N ARG A 155 -1.26 24.70 -10.24
CA ARG A 155 -1.96 25.77 -10.95
C ARG A 155 -2.03 25.56 -12.45
N TYR A 156 -1.00 24.95 -13.04
CA TYR A 156 -0.90 24.73 -14.48
C TYR A 156 -1.49 23.40 -14.97
N GLY A 157 -1.69 22.43 -14.07
CA GLY A 157 -2.17 21.09 -14.42
C GLY A 157 -3.67 20.95 -14.62
N ASP A 158 -4.47 21.91 -14.11
CA ASP A 158 -5.93 21.79 -14.09
C ASP A 158 -6.59 23.08 -14.62
N GLU A 159 -6.60 23.23 -15.94
CA GLU A 159 -7.24 24.39 -16.62
C GLU A 159 -8.76 24.44 -16.42
N SER A 160 -9.40 23.33 -16.05
CA SER A 160 -10.86 23.20 -15.94
C SER A 160 -11.44 23.73 -14.62
N SER A 161 -10.62 24.00 -13.59
CA SER A 161 -11.10 24.40 -12.26
C SER A 161 -10.57 25.75 -11.77
N LYS A 162 -10.57 26.76 -12.61
CA LYS A 162 -10.32 28.16 -12.20
C LYS A 162 -11.52 28.74 -11.46
N SER A 163 -11.87 28.25 -10.29
CA SER A 163 -12.83 28.95 -9.44
C SER A 163 -12.18 30.20 -8.84
N ILE A 164 -12.91 31.32 -8.88
CA ILE A 164 -12.46 32.60 -8.30
C ILE A 164 -12.33 32.42 -6.78
N GLY A 165 -11.19 32.85 -6.19
CA GLY A 165 -10.93 32.75 -4.74
C GLY A 165 -10.31 31.45 -4.29
N ARG A 166 -9.98 30.52 -5.21
CA ARG A 166 -9.20 29.31 -4.90
C ARG A 166 -7.72 29.66 -4.75
N ILE A 167 -7.18 29.40 -3.57
CA ILE A 167 -5.76 29.60 -3.25
C ILE A 167 -5.09 28.24 -3.18
N VAL A 168 -4.07 28.02 -4.01
CA VAL A 168 -3.32 26.77 -4.07
C VAL A 168 -2.10 26.85 -3.15
N LEU A 169 -1.94 25.85 -2.31
CA LEU A 169 -0.84 25.72 -1.36
C LEU A 169 0.27 24.80 -1.87
N ASP A 170 1.51 25.11 -1.45
CA ASP A 170 2.57 24.10 -1.52
C ASP A 170 2.28 23.02 -0.51
N ALA A 171 2.25 21.78 -0.95
CA ALA A 171 1.92 20.64 -0.11
C ALA A 171 3.20 19.86 0.30
N SER A 172 3.43 19.72 1.59
CA SER A 172 4.44 18.84 2.15
C SER A 172 3.74 17.59 2.72
N PHE A 173 3.77 16.52 1.97
CA PHE A 173 3.07 15.28 2.33
C PHE A 173 3.87 14.38 3.28
N SER A 174 5.21 14.55 3.34
CA SER A 174 6.05 13.64 4.12
C SER A 174 5.65 13.60 5.60
N PRO A 175 5.26 12.45 6.16
CA PRO A 175 4.99 12.31 7.58
C PRO A 175 6.28 12.27 8.42
N VAL A 176 7.44 12.13 7.77
CA VAL A 176 8.75 12.07 8.41
C VAL A 176 9.43 13.43 8.30
N LYS A 177 9.70 14.06 9.44
CA LYS A 177 10.33 15.37 9.53
C LYS A 177 11.84 15.30 9.45
N ARG A 178 12.44 14.33 10.16
CA ARG A 178 13.89 14.20 10.25
C ARG A 178 14.31 12.75 10.38
N VAL A 179 15.38 12.39 9.67
CA VAL A 179 16.04 11.09 9.79
C VAL A 179 17.54 11.31 9.86
N SER A 180 18.17 10.76 10.87
CA SER A 180 19.62 10.62 10.97
C SER A 180 19.98 9.15 11.17
N TYR A 181 21.13 8.74 10.69
CA TYR A 181 21.65 7.42 10.98
C TYR A 181 23.13 7.47 11.35
N THR A 182 23.52 6.54 12.21
CA THR A 182 24.92 6.30 12.58
C THR A 182 25.19 4.79 12.47
N VAL A 183 26.43 4.47 12.15
CA VAL A 183 26.90 3.09 12.11
C VAL A 183 27.96 2.91 13.17
N GLU A 184 27.71 2.00 14.08
CA GLU A 184 28.59 1.62 15.18
C GLU A 184 29.14 0.23 14.93
N SER A 185 30.25 -0.13 15.60
CA SER A 185 30.76 -1.50 15.55
C SER A 185 29.90 -2.43 16.41
N ALA A 186 29.53 -3.57 15.84
CA ALA A 186 28.84 -4.63 16.55
C ALA A 186 29.80 -5.81 16.82
N ARG A 187 29.59 -6.49 17.91
CA ARG A 187 30.33 -7.72 18.26
C ARG A 187 29.38 -8.90 18.37
N VAL A 188 29.66 -9.93 17.63
CA VAL A 188 28.96 -11.21 17.76
C VAL A 188 30.03 -12.28 17.97
N GLU A 189 30.06 -12.85 19.19
CA GLU A 189 31.07 -13.82 19.62
C GLU A 189 32.50 -13.33 19.44
N GLN A 190 33.26 -13.90 18.50
CA GLN A 190 34.65 -13.50 18.20
C GLN A 190 34.76 -12.49 17.06
N ARG A 191 33.65 -12.19 16.35
CA ARG A 191 33.64 -11.20 15.27
C ARG A 191 33.37 -9.81 15.84
N THR A 192 34.29 -8.90 15.59
CA THR A 192 34.22 -7.48 16.02
C THR A 192 34.12 -6.51 14.81
N ASP A 193 34.08 -7.05 13.62
CA ASP A 193 34.10 -6.35 12.34
C ASP A 193 32.71 -6.13 11.76
N LEU A 194 31.67 -6.26 12.56
CA LEU A 194 30.27 -6.15 12.15
C LEU A 194 29.73 -4.73 12.36
N ASP A 195 28.72 -4.37 11.59
CA ASP A 195 28.04 -3.09 11.70
C ASP A 195 26.77 -3.21 12.56
N LYS A 196 26.53 -2.15 13.34
CA LYS A 196 25.29 -1.87 14.03
C LYS A 196 24.73 -0.56 13.47
N LEU A 197 23.55 -0.65 12.87
CA LEU A 197 22.85 0.50 12.32
C LEU A 197 21.92 1.09 13.37
N VAL A 198 22.08 2.38 13.63
CA VAL A 198 21.23 3.17 14.51
C VAL A 198 20.55 4.25 13.67
N LEU A 199 19.21 4.22 13.63
CA LEU A 199 18.38 5.21 12.94
C LEU A 199 17.64 6.05 14.00
N GLU A 200 17.75 7.37 13.93
CA GLU A 200 16.88 8.26 14.68
C GLU A 200 15.87 8.90 13.74
N ILE A 201 14.59 8.74 14.05
CA ILE A 201 13.49 9.15 13.20
C ILE A 201 12.56 10.04 14.00
N GLU A 202 12.25 11.20 13.41
CA GLU A 202 11.25 12.13 13.93
C GLU A 202 10.11 12.24 12.92
N THR A 203 8.88 11.96 13.38
CA THR A 203 7.66 12.01 12.58
C THR A 203 6.80 13.22 12.96
N ASN A 204 5.76 13.46 12.22
CA ASN A 204 4.74 14.46 12.55
C ASN A 204 3.62 13.90 13.45
N GLY A 205 3.67 12.61 13.82
CA GLY A 205 2.67 11.93 14.63
C GLY A 205 1.60 11.15 13.83
N ALA A 206 1.46 11.40 12.53
CA ALA A 206 0.50 10.66 11.69
C ALA A 206 0.89 9.18 11.49
N VAL A 207 2.19 8.89 11.59
CA VAL A 207 2.77 7.55 11.46
C VAL A 207 3.78 7.32 12.57
N THR A 208 3.83 6.13 13.14
CA THR A 208 4.86 5.76 14.10
C THR A 208 6.21 5.57 13.40
N ALA A 209 7.31 5.77 14.12
CA ALA A 209 8.65 5.57 13.55
C ALA A 209 8.86 4.11 13.11
N GLU A 210 8.29 3.14 13.82
CA GLU A 210 8.36 1.72 13.46
C GLU A 210 7.63 1.43 12.14
N ASP A 211 6.39 1.93 11.99
CA ASP A 211 5.62 1.75 10.75
C ASP A 211 6.28 2.46 9.58
N ALA A 212 6.90 3.63 9.81
CA ALA A 212 7.66 4.34 8.80
C ALA A 212 8.86 3.50 8.30
N VAL A 213 9.64 2.90 9.21
CA VAL A 213 10.75 2.00 8.83
C VAL A 213 10.23 0.79 8.06
N ARG A 214 9.16 0.16 8.56
CA ARG A 214 8.54 -1.01 7.89
C ARG A 214 8.07 -0.67 6.48
N ALA A 215 7.38 0.45 6.31
CA ALA A 215 6.90 0.92 5.01
C ALA A 215 8.07 1.27 4.06
N SER A 216 9.12 1.95 4.57
CA SER A 216 10.30 2.28 3.76
C SER A 216 11.06 1.04 3.31
N ALA A 217 11.20 0.04 4.18
CA ALA A 217 11.81 -1.25 3.84
C ALA A 217 11.01 -2.00 2.78
N LYS A 218 9.66 -1.97 2.87
CA LYS A 218 8.79 -2.57 1.86
C LYS A 218 8.97 -1.91 0.50
N ILE A 219 9.01 -0.59 0.43
CA ILE A 219 9.27 0.15 -0.82
C ILE A 219 10.62 -0.26 -1.42
N LEU A 220 11.68 -0.37 -0.60
CA LEU A 220 13.01 -0.79 -1.09
C LEU A 220 12.98 -2.21 -1.65
N VAL A 221 12.31 -3.14 -0.97
CA VAL A 221 12.17 -4.53 -1.44
C VAL A 221 11.44 -4.57 -2.79
N GLU A 222 10.34 -3.84 -2.93
CA GLU A 222 9.57 -3.76 -4.17
C GLU A 222 10.41 -3.18 -5.33
N GLN A 223 11.16 -2.11 -5.08
CA GLN A 223 12.02 -1.49 -6.09
C GLN A 223 13.22 -2.37 -6.47
N LEU A 224 13.80 -3.10 -5.52
CA LEU A 224 14.93 -3.98 -5.77
C LEU A 224 14.52 -5.31 -6.42
N ALA A 225 13.27 -5.73 -6.27
CA ALA A 225 12.75 -6.95 -6.88
C ALA A 225 12.89 -6.93 -8.40
N VAL A 226 12.75 -5.75 -9.04
CA VAL A 226 12.96 -5.54 -10.48
C VAL A 226 14.37 -6.00 -10.91
N PHE A 227 15.38 -5.66 -10.10
CA PHE A 227 16.77 -6.03 -10.40
C PHE A 227 17.07 -7.50 -10.15
N ALA A 228 16.32 -8.15 -9.25
CA ALA A 228 16.46 -9.57 -8.98
C ALA A 228 15.86 -10.45 -10.09
N GLN A 229 14.96 -9.88 -10.92
CA GLN A 229 14.23 -10.57 -11.99
C GLN A 229 14.66 -10.11 -13.39
N LEU A 230 15.95 -9.87 -13.61
CA LEU A 230 16.50 -9.33 -14.88
C LEU A 230 16.24 -10.18 -16.15
N GLU A 231 15.47 -11.26 -16.07
CA GLU A 231 15.16 -12.16 -17.20
C GLU A 231 13.91 -11.78 -18.00
N GLY A 232 13.59 -10.50 -18.17
CA GLY A 232 12.63 -10.04 -19.19
C GLY A 232 11.17 -10.51 -19.08
N ASN A 233 10.80 -11.16 -18.02
CA ASN A 233 9.41 -11.50 -17.74
C ASN A 233 8.68 -10.31 -17.09
N GLU A 234 7.43 -10.10 -17.47
CA GLU A 234 6.57 -9.09 -16.87
C GLU A 234 6.61 -9.18 -15.34
N LEU A 235 6.84 -8.03 -14.69
CA LEU A 235 6.92 -7.95 -13.22
C LEU A 235 5.62 -8.45 -12.61
N PRO A 236 5.67 -9.35 -11.62
CA PRO A 236 4.48 -9.67 -10.85
C PRO A 236 3.94 -8.40 -10.20
N ASP A 237 2.65 -8.16 -10.35
CA ASP A 237 1.96 -7.03 -9.72
C ASP A 237 1.98 -7.19 -8.19
N PHE A 238 2.94 -6.53 -7.52
CA PHE A 238 3.11 -6.57 -6.06
C PHE A 238 2.01 -5.83 -5.29
N ASN A 239 1.10 -5.13 -5.98
CA ASN A 239 -0.10 -4.55 -5.39
C ASN A 239 -1.28 -5.51 -5.37
N ALA A 240 -1.17 -6.65 -6.04
CA ALA A 240 -2.11 -7.73 -5.81
C ALA A 240 -2.00 -8.11 -4.31
N PRO A 241 -3.11 -8.11 -3.55
CA PRO A 241 -3.08 -8.61 -2.18
C PRO A 241 -2.38 -9.96 -2.23
N VAL A 242 -1.42 -10.20 -1.30
CA VAL A 242 -0.79 -11.51 -1.14
C VAL A 242 -1.90 -12.48 -0.74
N GLN A 243 -2.71 -12.83 -1.72
CA GLN A 243 -3.36 -14.11 -1.70
C GLN A 243 -2.19 -15.09 -1.80
N ARG A 244 -1.83 -15.68 -0.65
CA ARG A 244 -1.29 -17.03 -0.70
C ARG A 244 -2.31 -17.78 -1.56
N SER A 245 -2.02 -17.88 -2.84
CA SER A 245 -2.75 -18.74 -3.74
C SER A 245 -2.44 -20.18 -3.29
N ALA A 246 -3.16 -20.64 -2.26
CA ALA A 246 -3.75 -21.92 -2.43
C ALA A 246 -4.51 -21.75 -3.74
N GLN A 247 -3.99 -22.28 -4.86
CA GLN A 247 -4.70 -22.36 -6.11
C GLN A 247 -6.02 -23.05 -5.74
N GLN A 248 -7.06 -22.25 -5.55
CA GLN A 248 -8.39 -22.75 -5.35
C GLN A 248 -8.81 -23.27 -6.73
N PHE A 249 -8.43 -24.52 -6.99
CA PHE A 249 -9.08 -25.26 -8.05
C PHE A 249 -10.58 -25.22 -7.76
N ASP A 250 -11.37 -24.99 -8.79
CA ASP A 250 -12.82 -25.08 -8.65
C ASP A 250 -13.14 -26.39 -7.92
N PRO A 251 -13.88 -26.36 -6.80
CA PRO A 251 -14.22 -27.56 -6.05
C PRO A 251 -14.80 -28.69 -6.90
N ILE A 252 -15.39 -28.35 -8.05
CA ILE A 252 -15.87 -29.31 -9.06
C ILE A 252 -14.72 -30.14 -9.63
N LEU A 253 -13.53 -29.60 -9.84
CA LEU A 253 -12.41 -30.31 -10.44
C LEU A 253 -11.82 -31.39 -9.54
N LEU A 254 -11.98 -31.22 -8.23
CA LEU A 254 -11.52 -32.16 -7.21
C LEU A 254 -12.50 -33.32 -6.96
N ARG A 255 -13.68 -33.28 -7.60
CA ARG A 255 -14.68 -34.34 -7.46
C ARG A 255 -14.31 -35.56 -8.31
N PRO A 256 -14.61 -36.77 -7.82
CA PRO A 256 -14.40 -38.01 -8.61
C PRO A 256 -15.30 -38.03 -9.83
N VAL A 257 -14.81 -38.69 -10.89
CA VAL A 257 -15.53 -38.83 -12.18
C VAL A 257 -16.87 -39.58 -12.01
N ASP A 258 -17.01 -40.37 -10.94
CA ASP A 258 -18.27 -41.09 -10.62
C ASP A 258 -19.45 -40.13 -10.35
N GLU A 259 -19.19 -38.91 -9.91
CA GLU A 259 -20.22 -37.87 -9.67
C GLU A 259 -20.76 -37.21 -10.94
N LEU A 260 -20.19 -37.54 -12.11
CA LEU A 260 -20.66 -37.02 -13.39
C LEU A 260 -21.90 -37.76 -13.92
N GLU A 261 -22.46 -38.74 -13.17
CA GLU A 261 -23.64 -39.51 -13.57
C GLU A 261 -23.48 -40.19 -14.98
N LEU A 262 -22.24 -40.55 -15.30
CA LEU A 262 -21.93 -41.26 -16.54
C LEU A 262 -22.43 -42.71 -16.50
N THR A 263 -22.62 -43.33 -17.67
CA THR A 263 -22.90 -44.77 -17.70
C THR A 263 -21.76 -45.56 -17.04
N VAL A 264 -22.08 -46.65 -16.34
CA VAL A 264 -21.13 -47.52 -15.65
C VAL A 264 -19.98 -47.95 -16.56
N ARG A 265 -20.28 -48.14 -17.86
CA ARG A 265 -19.29 -48.50 -18.86
C ARG A 265 -18.31 -47.35 -19.12
N SER A 266 -18.80 -46.11 -19.26
CA SER A 266 -17.98 -44.93 -19.48
C SER A 266 -17.09 -44.64 -18.26
N ALA A 267 -17.63 -44.74 -17.05
CA ALA A 267 -16.88 -44.55 -15.82
C ALA A 267 -15.73 -45.56 -15.61
N ASN A 268 -16.01 -46.85 -15.91
CA ASN A 268 -15.00 -47.90 -15.83
C ASN A 268 -13.89 -47.75 -16.88
N CYS A 269 -14.19 -47.25 -18.07
CA CYS A 269 -13.19 -46.98 -19.08
C CYS A 269 -12.26 -45.82 -18.69
N LEU A 270 -12.78 -44.78 -18.06
CA LEU A 270 -11.98 -43.67 -17.56
C LEU A 270 -11.07 -44.09 -16.40
N LYS A 271 -11.57 -44.90 -15.47
CA LYS A 271 -10.77 -45.46 -14.36
C LYS A 271 -9.64 -46.37 -14.85
N ALA A 272 -9.88 -47.16 -15.89
CA ALA A 272 -8.86 -48.00 -16.49
C ALA A 272 -7.67 -47.20 -17.07
N GLU A 273 -7.89 -45.95 -17.44
CA GLU A 273 -6.87 -45.02 -17.93
C GLU A 273 -6.31 -44.06 -16.82
N ASN A 274 -6.55 -44.43 -15.57
CA ASN A 274 -6.12 -43.63 -14.39
C ASN A 274 -6.71 -42.20 -14.34
N ILE A 275 -7.91 -42.00 -14.88
CA ILE A 275 -8.68 -40.77 -14.83
C ILE A 275 -9.70 -40.91 -13.70
N TYR A 276 -9.36 -40.39 -12.51
CA TYR A 276 -10.19 -40.53 -11.30
C TYR A 276 -10.97 -39.26 -10.98
N TYR A 277 -10.44 -38.09 -11.33
CA TYR A 277 -11.02 -36.80 -11.01
C TYR A 277 -11.46 -36.04 -12.26
N ILE A 278 -12.42 -35.14 -12.09
CA ILE A 278 -12.92 -34.29 -13.20
C ILE A 278 -11.77 -33.44 -13.78
N GLY A 279 -10.83 -32.97 -12.92
CA GLY A 279 -9.65 -32.25 -13.34
C GLY A 279 -8.69 -33.07 -14.23
N ASP A 280 -8.60 -34.40 -14.05
CA ASP A 280 -7.82 -35.27 -14.94
C ASP A 280 -8.50 -35.41 -16.30
N LEU A 281 -9.84 -35.50 -16.28
CA LEU A 281 -10.66 -35.71 -17.47
C LEU A 281 -10.62 -34.51 -18.43
N ILE A 282 -10.78 -33.28 -17.92
CA ILE A 282 -10.81 -32.10 -18.76
C ILE A 282 -9.48 -31.78 -19.44
N GLN A 283 -8.36 -32.27 -18.92
CA GLN A 283 -7.04 -32.09 -19.54
C GLN A 283 -6.81 -33.01 -20.73
N ARG A 284 -7.62 -34.05 -20.89
CA ARG A 284 -7.53 -34.96 -22.04
C ARG A 284 -8.21 -34.36 -23.25
N SER A 285 -7.58 -34.52 -24.40
CA SER A 285 -8.17 -34.15 -25.68
C SER A 285 -9.16 -35.23 -26.16
N GLU A 286 -10.11 -34.84 -27.01
CA GLU A 286 -11.06 -35.80 -27.62
C GLU A 286 -10.36 -36.93 -28.33
N ASN A 287 -9.25 -36.63 -29.03
CA ASN A 287 -8.48 -37.61 -29.77
C ASN A 287 -7.77 -38.64 -28.88
N GLU A 288 -7.39 -38.24 -27.69
CA GLU A 288 -6.79 -39.13 -26.67
C GLU A 288 -7.85 -40.05 -26.08
N LEU A 289 -9.02 -39.53 -25.75
CA LEU A 289 -10.13 -40.32 -25.21
C LEU A 289 -10.66 -41.33 -26.24
N LEU A 290 -10.67 -41.02 -27.56
CA LEU A 290 -11.05 -41.94 -28.60
C LEU A 290 -10.04 -43.09 -28.83
N LYS A 291 -8.78 -42.91 -28.39
CA LYS A 291 -7.76 -43.97 -28.43
C LYS A 291 -7.90 -44.97 -27.29
N THR A 292 -8.66 -44.63 -26.26
CA THR A 292 -8.90 -45.48 -25.11
C THR A 292 -9.70 -46.72 -25.50
N PRO A 293 -9.23 -47.92 -25.19
CA PRO A 293 -9.96 -49.16 -25.52
C PRO A 293 -11.33 -49.15 -24.84
N ASN A 294 -12.36 -49.55 -25.58
CA ASN A 294 -13.76 -49.65 -25.15
C ASN A 294 -14.51 -48.30 -24.91
N LEU A 295 -13.91 -47.14 -25.17
CA LEU A 295 -14.62 -45.86 -25.17
C LEU A 295 -15.08 -45.50 -26.58
N GLY A 296 -16.39 -45.60 -26.83
CA GLY A 296 -16.97 -45.30 -28.13
C GLY A 296 -17.39 -43.85 -28.31
N ARG A 297 -17.69 -43.44 -29.57
CA ARG A 297 -18.17 -42.07 -29.87
C ARG A 297 -19.42 -41.66 -29.07
N LYS A 298 -20.30 -42.65 -28.76
CA LYS A 298 -21.51 -42.37 -27.95
C LYS A 298 -21.14 -41.97 -26.50
N SER A 299 -20.20 -42.69 -25.89
CA SER A 299 -19.70 -42.34 -24.53
C SER A 299 -18.94 -41.03 -24.49
N LEU A 300 -18.21 -40.69 -25.57
CA LEU A 300 -17.54 -39.40 -25.67
C LEU A 300 -18.54 -38.23 -25.74
N ASN A 301 -19.62 -38.38 -26.50
CA ASN A 301 -20.67 -37.36 -26.58
C ASN A 301 -21.40 -37.19 -25.24
N GLU A 302 -21.69 -38.28 -24.52
CA GLU A 302 -22.25 -38.27 -23.17
C GLU A 302 -21.34 -37.49 -22.22
N ILE A 303 -20.03 -37.75 -22.21
CA ILE A 303 -19.03 -37.03 -21.40
C ILE A 303 -19.02 -35.54 -21.75
N LYS A 304 -19.05 -35.16 -23.01
CA LYS A 304 -19.10 -33.78 -23.47
C LYS A 304 -20.36 -33.04 -23.01
N GLU A 305 -21.51 -33.64 -23.12
CA GLU A 305 -22.78 -33.05 -22.68
C GLU A 305 -22.81 -32.82 -21.21
N VAL A 306 -22.33 -33.79 -20.42
CA VAL A 306 -22.26 -33.65 -18.95
C VAL A 306 -21.22 -32.62 -18.54
N LEU A 307 -20.07 -32.51 -19.17
CA LEU A 307 -19.08 -31.47 -18.92
C LEU A 307 -19.61 -30.09 -19.32
N ALA A 308 -20.26 -29.97 -20.49
CA ALA A 308 -20.85 -28.72 -20.97
C ALA A 308 -21.96 -28.21 -20.07
N SER A 309 -22.79 -29.08 -19.49
CA SER A 309 -23.82 -28.69 -18.51
C SER A 309 -23.23 -28.07 -17.22
N ARG A 310 -21.96 -28.34 -16.93
CA ARG A 310 -21.20 -27.81 -15.78
C ARG A 310 -20.21 -26.70 -16.19
N GLY A 311 -20.28 -26.23 -17.43
CA GLY A 311 -19.42 -25.15 -17.94
C GLY A 311 -17.96 -25.57 -18.22
N LEU A 312 -17.70 -26.90 -18.33
CA LEU A 312 -16.37 -27.46 -18.56
C LEU A 312 -16.23 -27.97 -19.98
N THR A 313 -15.01 -27.98 -20.55
CA THR A 313 -14.70 -28.50 -21.87
C THR A 313 -13.45 -29.38 -21.83
N LEU A 314 -13.38 -30.35 -22.73
CA LEU A 314 -12.20 -31.19 -22.91
C LEU A 314 -11.05 -30.39 -23.53
N GLY A 315 -9.80 -30.73 -23.16
CA GLY A 315 -8.61 -30.08 -23.68
C GLY A 315 -8.21 -28.80 -22.91
N MET A 316 -8.82 -28.52 -21.77
CA MET A 316 -8.41 -27.41 -20.86
C MET A 316 -7.06 -27.76 -20.23
N ARG A 317 -6.14 -26.79 -20.21
CA ARG A 317 -4.87 -26.95 -19.49
C ARG A 317 -5.00 -26.35 -18.08
N LEU A 318 -4.74 -27.17 -17.07
CA LEU A 318 -4.63 -26.74 -15.68
C LEU A 318 -3.14 -26.65 -15.32
N GLU A 319 -2.69 -25.47 -14.92
CA GLU A 319 -1.35 -25.31 -14.39
C GLU A 319 -1.29 -25.93 -12.98
N SER A 320 -0.24 -26.72 -12.70
CA SER A 320 -0.01 -27.37 -11.41
C SER A 320 -1.04 -28.42 -10.96
N TRP A 321 -1.67 -29.14 -11.91
CA TRP A 321 -2.49 -30.30 -11.59
C TRP A 321 -1.64 -31.59 -11.54
N PRO A 322 -1.86 -32.55 -10.60
CA PRO A 322 -2.81 -32.53 -9.48
C PRO A 322 -2.31 -31.70 -8.28
N PRO A 323 -3.24 -31.16 -7.45
CA PRO A 323 -2.85 -30.44 -6.23
C PRO A 323 -2.20 -31.39 -5.22
N VAL A 324 -1.29 -30.86 -4.42
CA VAL A 324 -0.59 -31.60 -3.37
C VAL A 324 -1.60 -32.12 -2.34
N GLY A 325 -1.68 -33.45 -2.17
CA GLY A 325 -2.62 -34.10 -1.24
C GLY A 325 -3.80 -34.81 -1.91
N LEU A 326 -3.88 -34.83 -3.26
CA LEU A 326 -4.86 -35.67 -3.97
C LEU A 326 -4.31 -37.09 -4.09
N ASP A 327 -4.81 -38.00 -3.27
CA ASP A 327 -4.43 -39.41 -3.33
C ASP A 327 -5.01 -40.05 -4.61
N LYS A 328 -4.14 -40.62 -5.42
CA LYS A 328 -4.53 -41.50 -6.51
C LYS A 328 -4.81 -42.88 -5.91
N HIS A 329 -6.06 -43.18 -5.66
CA HIS A 329 -6.50 -44.54 -5.29
C HIS A 329 -6.60 -45.45 -6.52
#